data_44b4f39e4aacfdc289d3cd278b9141a7
#
_entry.id   44b4f39e4aacfdc289d3cd278b9141a7
#
_cell.length_a   1.000
_cell.length_b   1.000
_cell.length_c   1.000
_cell.angle_alpha   90.00
_cell.angle_beta   90.00
_cell.angle_gamma   90.00
#
_symmetry.space_group_name_H-M   'P 1'
#
loop_
_entity.id
_entity.type
_entity.pdbx_description
1 polymer ?
#
loop_
_entity_poly.entity_id
_entity_poly.type
_entity_poly.pdbx_seq_one_letter_code
_entity_poly.pdbx_strand_id
1 'polypeptide(L)'
;HQRKREWILANKNLYPTFFFFFKDLSNYFNVFAVTGFHEGLINIGYKEGMNDENGKKLVHEILKFIHEIISSFIIRDKVACGLEFAPAEGAGVTLARKDLNYAKEKGIDIFVQGNIEKNDVYITSGAMIPFSENDFLKQIENAAEFQGYATSGSILHQFIEEKLTPEALSKHVKALFKKPIIYSTLTPTSTSCMSCGTSLVGADAKDIHVCPKCGSDDLATFSRVIGYSKMISRKGIKLTDDGKYEGEYNFWSNARRYDWAIRYRVTSEDILEG
;
A
#
# COMPACT_ATOMS: atom_id res chain seq x y z
N HIS A 1 -16.00 -17.11 5.68
CA HIS A 1 -16.73 -15.90 6.15
C HIS A 1 -17.88 -16.26 7.10
N GLN A 2 -18.65 -17.36 6.88
CA GLN A 2 -19.75 -17.77 7.74
C GLN A 2 -19.35 -17.89 9.20
N ARG A 3 -18.31 -18.68 9.52
CA ARG A 3 -17.81 -18.84 10.90
C ARG A 3 -17.47 -17.50 11.56
N LYS A 4 -16.89 -16.55 10.80
CA LYS A 4 -16.58 -15.21 11.33
C LYS A 4 -17.86 -14.44 11.67
N ARG A 5 -18.87 -14.49 10.81
CA ARG A 5 -20.18 -13.83 11.05
C ARG A 5 -20.90 -14.43 12.27
N GLU A 6 -20.97 -15.75 12.34
CA GLU A 6 -21.55 -16.48 13.49
C GLU A 6 -20.84 -16.11 14.79
N TRP A 7 -19.50 -16.07 14.76
CA TRP A 7 -18.72 -15.68 15.92
C TRP A 7 -18.98 -14.23 16.35
N ILE A 8 -19.04 -13.28 15.43
CA ILE A 8 -19.36 -11.87 15.71
C ILE A 8 -20.76 -11.75 16.33
N LEU A 9 -21.76 -12.45 15.77
CA LEU A 9 -23.12 -12.42 16.29
C LEU A 9 -23.24 -13.04 17.68
N ALA A 10 -22.45 -14.08 17.95
CA ALA A 10 -22.39 -14.71 19.30
C ALA A 10 -21.67 -13.84 20.34
N ASN A 11 -20.82 -12.91 19.88
CA ASN A 11 -19.98 -12.07 20.75
C ASN A 11 -20.26 -10.56 20.55
N LYS A 12 -21.52 -10.16 20.44
CA LYS A 12 -21.92 -8.76 20.18
C LYS A 12 -21.38 -7.76 21.19
N ASN A 13 -21.18 -8.18 22.43
CA ASN A 13 -20.62 -7.38 23.50
C ASN A 13 -19.18 -6.91 23.24
N LEU A 14 -18.42 -7.59 22.36
CA LEU A 14 -17.09 -7.17 21.94
C LEU A 14 -17.13 -6.05 20.88
N TYR A 15 -18.29 -5.79 20.30
CA TYR A 15 -18.52 -4.80 19.24
C TYR A 15 -19.65 -3.83 19.59
N PRO A 16 -19.61 -3.17 20.78
CA PRO A 16 -20.75 -2.40 21.27
C PRO A 16 -21.11 -1.23 20.33
N THR A 17 -20.14 -0.51 19.81
CA THR A 17 -20.36 0.61 18.88
C THR A 17 -21.02 0.14 17.58
N PHE A 18 -20.58 -0.98 17.03
CA PHE A 18 -21.18 -1.52 15.82
C PHE A 18 -22.63 -1.90 16.05
N PHE A 19 -22.95 -2.69 17.09
CA PHE A 19 -24.29 -3.14 17.38
C PHE A 19 -25.22 -2.08 17.99
N PHE A 20 -24.66 -0.93 18.36
CA PHE A 20 -25.47 0.25 18.66
C PHE A 20 -26.16 0.81 17.40
N PHE A 21 -25.48 0.82 16.26
CA PHE A 21 -26.01 1.31 14.98
C PHE A 21 -26.68 0.21 14.13
N PHE A 22 -26.21 -1.02 14.22
CA PHE A 22 -26.63 -2.14 13.40
C PHE A 22 -27.21 -3.28 14.25
N LYS A 23 -28.42 -3.69 13.95
CA LYS A 23 -29.10 -4.79 14.70
C LYS A 23 -28.43 -6.14 14.44
N ASP A 24 -27.93 -6.35 13.21
CA ASP A 24 -27.34 -7.59 12.73
C ASP A 24 -26.28 -7.31 11.65
N LEU A 25 -25.84 -8.37 10.96
CA LEU A 25 -24.86 -8.29 9.87
C LEU A 25 -25.50 -8.38 8.47
N SER A 26 -26.81 -8.19 8.31
CA SER A 26 -27.50 -8.37 7.01
C SER A 26 -26.95 -7.42 5.94
N ASN A 27 -26.67 -6.18 6.32
CA ASN A 27 -26.10 -5.14 5.44
C ASN A 27 -24.57 -5.05 5.55
N TYR A 28 -23.91 -6.01 6.22
CA TYR A 28 -22.47 -6.01 6.39
C TYR A 28 -21.79 -6.68 5.21
N PHE A 29 -20.94 -5.91 4.54
CA PHE A 29 -20.20 -6.33 3.36
C PHE A 29 -18.99 -7.21 3.77
N ASN A 30 -18.82 -8.37 3.13
CA ASN A 30 -17.65 -9.22 3.36
C ASN A 30 -16.59 -8.93 2.30
N VAL A 31 -15.39 -8.59 2.73
CA VAL A 31 -14.27 -8.32 1.85
C VAL A 31 -13.30 -9.50 1.88
N PHE A 32 -12.99 -10.04 0.71
CA PHE A 32 -11.91 -11.01 0.50
C PHE A 32 -10.73 -10.23 -0.06
N ALA A 33 -9.63 -10.20 0.68
CA ALA A 33 -8.46 -9.42 0.31
C ALA A 33 -7.36 -10.32 -0.24
N VAL A 34 -6.73 -9.91 -1.32
CA VAL A 34 -5.57 -10.57 -1.93
C VAL A 34 -4.37 -9.65 -1.93
N THR A 35 -3.17 -10.24 -1.85
CA THR A 35 -1.89 -9.51 -1.86
C THR A 35 -0.75 -10.44 -2.28
N GLY A 36 0.39 -9.90 -2.74
CA GLY A 36 1.60 -10.68 -3.01
C GLY A 36 1.59 -11.46 -4.32
N PHE A 37 0.80 -11.06 -5.32
CA PHE A 37 0.82 -11.72 -6.63
C PHE A 37 2.19 -11.61 -7.32
N HIS A 38 2.89 -10.48 -7.17
CA HIS A 38 4.20 -10.28 -7.77
C HIS A 38 5.20 -11.33 -7.26
N GLU A 39 5.35 -11.46 -5.95
CA GLU A 39 6.25 -12.44 -5.32
C GLU A 39 5.78 -13.87 -5.56
N GLY A 40 4.47 -14.11 -5.51
CA GLY A 40 3.87 -15.41 -5.81
C GLY A 40 4.22 -15.90 -7.21
N LEU A 41 4.14 -15.05 -8.22
CA LEU A 41 4.52 -15.37 -9.60
C LEU A 41 6.01 -15.71 -9.73
N ILE A 42 6.89 -14.92 -9.10
CA ILE A 42 8.33 -15.19 -9.10
C ILE A 42 8.62 -16.56 -8.47
N ASN A 43 7.98 -16.87 -7.35
CA ASN A 43 8.17 -18.11 -6.62
C ASN A 43 7.70 -19.36 -7.38
N ILE A 44 6.82 -19.21 -8.35
CA ILE A 44 6.37 -20.32 -9.23
C ILE A 44 7.02 -20.30 -10.62
N GLY A 45 8.03 -19.42 -10.84
CA GLY A 45 8.89 -19.45 -12.02
C GLY A 45 8.70 -18.31 -13.04
N TYR A 46 7.78 -17.38 -12.83
CA TYR A 46 7.63 -16.18 -13.67
C TYR A 46 8.58 -15.09 -13.17
N LYS A 47 9.81 -15.05 -13.70
CA LYS A 47 10.93 -14.26 -13.17
C LYS A 47 10.67 -12.76 -13.02
N GLU A 48 9.83 -12.19 -13.86
CA GLU A 48 9.46 -10.77 -13.84
C GLU A 48 8.20 -10.49 -13.00
N GLY A 49 7.62 -11.52 -12.36
CA GLY A 49 6.43 -11.37 -11.53
C GLY A 49 5.26 -10.77 -12.30
N MET A 50 4.69 -9.68 -11.81
CA MET A 50 3.57 -8.97 -12.46
C MET A 50 3.95 -8.23 -13.75
N ASN A 51 5.23 -8.21 -14.14
CA ASN A 51 5.66 -7.72 -15.45
C ASN A 51 5.76 -8.85 -16.51
N ASP A 52 5.64 -10.12 -16.11
CA ASP A 52 5.65 -11.27 -17.01
C ASP A 52 4.28 -11.46 -17.66
N GLU A 53 4.21 -11.43 -18.99
CA GLU A 53 2.95 -11.55 -19.73
C GLU A 53 2.22 -12.90 -19.54
N ASN A 54 2.96 -14.01 -19.32
CA ASN A 54 2.33 -15.29 -19.01
C ASN A 54 1.91 -15.34 -17.55
N GLY A 55 2.69 -14.72 -16.66
CA GLY A 55 2.32 -14.48 -15.27
C GLY A 55 1.01 -13.70 -15.16
N LYS A 56 0.84 -12.63 -15.91
CA LYS A 56 -0.41 -11.85 -15.97
C LYS A 56 -1.61 -12.69 -16.41
N LYS A 57 -1.45 -13.54 -17.44
CA LYS A 57 -2.52 -14.46 -17.88
C LYS A 57 -2.97 -15.37 -16.75
N LEU A 58 -2.02 -15.94 -15.99
CA LEU A 58 -2.34 -16.75 -14.82
C LEU A 58 -3.08 -15.94 -13.75
N VAL A 59 -2.67 -14.70 -13.51
CA VAL A 59 -3.37 -13.81 -12.56
C VAL A 59 -4.81 -13.55 -13.00
N HIS A 60 -5.05 -13.32 -14.29
CA HIS A 60 -6.41 -13.20 -14.83
C HIS A 60 -7.26 -14.45 -14.57
N GLU A 61 -6.70 -15.64 -14.76
CA GLU A 61 -7.40 -16.91 -14.49
C GLU A 61 -7.71 -17.05 -13.00
N ILE A 62 -6.75 -16.78 -12.12
CA ILE A 62 -6.92 -16.82 -10.67
C ILE A 62 -8.00 -15.82 -10.22
N LEU A 63 -7.96 -14.59 -10.70
CA LEU A 63 -8.92 -13.56 -10.32
C LEU A 63 -10.34 -13.88 -10.81
N LYS A 64 -10.50 -14.42 -12.02
CA LYS A 64 -11.79 -14.92 -12.54
C LYS A 64 -12.32 -16.04 -11.64
N PHE A 65 -11.50 -17.02 -11.31
CA PHE A 65 -11.87 -18.11 -10.41
C PHE A 65 -12.30 -17.62 -9.02
N ILE A 66 -11.57 -16.65 -8.44
CA ILE A 66 -11.96 -16.02 -7.17
C ILE A 66 -13.33 -15.34 -7.29
N HIS A 67 -13.60 -14.64 -8.40
CA HIS A 67 -14.92 -14.03 -8.63
C HIS A 67 -16.04 -15.04 -8.72
N GLU A 68 -15.84 -16.18 -9.37
CA GLU A 68 -16.83 -17.27 -9.43
C GLU A 68 -17.14 -17.80 -8.03
N ILE A 69 -16.12 -18.02 -7.20
CA ILE A 69 -16.29 -18.45 -5.81
C ILE A 69 -17.04 -17.38 -5.00
N ILE A 70 -16.64 -16.10 -5.08
CA ILE A 70 -17.31 -15.01 -4.37
C ILE A 70 -18.78 -14.92 -4.80
N SER A 71 -19.07 -15.02 -6.10
CA SER A 71 -20.43 -15.02 -6.63
C SER A 71 -21.26 -16.18 -6.07
N SER A 72 -20.67 -17.36 -5.93
CA SER A 72 -21.34 -18.50 -5.31
C SER A 72 -21.72 -18.25 -3.84
N PHE A 73 -20.87 -17.51 -3.10
CA PHE A 73 -21.17 -17.12 -1.72
C PHE A 73 -22.29 -16.09 -1.64
N ILE A 74 -22.31 -15.11 -2.55
CA ILE A 74 -23.39 -14.12 -2.61
C ILE A 74 -24.74 -14.81 -2.83
N ILE A 75 -24.81 -15.74 -3.78
CA ILE A 75 -26.04 -16.46 -4.12
C ILE A 75 -26.48 -17.38 -2.98
N ARG A 76 -25.57 -18.21 -2.46
CA ARG A 76 -25.85 -19.22 -1.43
C ARG A 76 -26.23 -18.58 -0.09
N ASP A 77 -25.46 -17.60 0.35
CA ASP A 77 -25.54 -17.06 1.72
C ASP A 77 -26.33 -15.75 1.77
N LYS A 78 -26.75 -15.20 0.63
CA LYS A 78 -27.46 -13.92 0.49
C LYS A 78 -26.78 -12.77 1.22
N VAL A 79 -25.46 -12.69 1.09
CA VAL A 79 -24.63 -11.66 1.73
C VAL A 79 -23.81 -10.91 0.68
N ALA A 80 -23.64 -9.63 0.86
CA ALA A 80 -22.76 -8.84 -0.01
C ALA A 80 -21.30 -9.22 0.22
N CYS A 81 -20.58 -9.55 -0.86
CA CYS A 81 -19.17 -9.91 -0.85
C CYS A 81 -18.45 -9.23 -2.02
N GLY A 82 -17.16 -8.95 -1.86
CA GLY A 82 -16.31 -8.46 -2.94
C GLY A 82 -14.84 -8.74 -2.70
N LEU A 83 -14.07 -8.50 -3.74
CA LEU A 83 -12.61 -8.67 -3.75
C LEU A 83 -11.92 -7.32 -3.57
N GLU A 84 -10.88 -7.28 -2.75
CA GLU A 84 -10.03 -6.11 -2.52
C GLU A 84 -8.57 -6.46 -2.85
N PHE A 85 -7.88 -5.53 -3.50
CA PHE A 85 -6.43 -5.57 -3.56
C PHE A 85 -5.89 -4.88 -2.32
N ALA A 86 -5.60 -5.68 -1.29
CA ALA A 86 -5.24 -5.15 0.01
C ALA A 86 -3.94 -4.35 -0.03
N PRO A 87 -3.91 -3.17 0.59
CA PRO A 87 -2.67 -2.40 0.75
C PRO A 87 -1.58 -3.14 1.53
N ALA A 88 -1.98 -4.06 2.41
CA ALA A 88 -1.13 -5.02 3.11
C ALA A 88 0.07 -4.42 3.89
N GLU A 89 -0.06 -3.23 4.48
CA GLU A 89 1.02 -2.52 5.19
C GLU A 89 1.79 -3.41 6.18
N GLY A 90 1.26 -3.56 7.39
CA GLY A 90 1.82 -4.43 8.44
C GLY A 90 1.62 -5.91 8.13
N ALA A 91 0.49 -6.26 7.51
CA ALA A 91 0.19 -7.63 7.10
C ALA A 91 1.19 -8.13 6.07
N GLY A 92 1.57 -7.31 5.07
CA GLY A 92 2.56 -7.66 4.06
C GLY A 92 3.94 -7.97 4.64
N VAL A 93 4.36 -7.24 5.67
CA VAL A 93 5.60 -7.54 6.41
C VAL A 93 5.47 -8.86 7.19
N THR A 94 4.35 -9.05 7.87
CA THR A 94 4.12 -10.26 8.69
C THR A 94 4.04 -11.51 7.82
N LEU A 95 3.37 -11.45 6.67
CA LEU A 95 3.25 -12.58 5.73
C LEU A 95 4.62 -12.92 5.14
N ALA A 96 5.36 -11.95 4.62
CA ALA A 96 6.70 -12.17 4.09
C ALA A 96 7.64 -12.86 5.10
N ARG A 97 7.61 -12.43 6.37
CA ARG A 97 8.39 -13.08 7.44
C ARG A 97 7.95 -14.50 7.74
N LYS A 98 6.65 -14.78 7.70
CA LYS A 98 6.14 -16.16 7.87
C LYS A 98 6.56 -17.06 6.71
N ASP A 99 6.49 -16.56 5.49
CA ASP A 99 6.90 -17.30 4.30
C ASP A 99 8.39 -17.63 4.34
N LEU A 100 9.24 -16.65 4.72
CA LEU A 100 10.68 -16.91 4.93
C LEU A 100 10.96 -17.95 6.01
N ASN A 101 10.25 -17.90 7.13
CA ASN A 101 10.44 -18.88 8.19
C ASN A 101 10.02 -20.27 7.71
N TYR A 102 8.88 -20.38 7.04
CA TYR A 102 8.42 -21.64 6.45
C TYR A 102 9.40 -22.17 5.42
N ALA A 103 9.93 -21.31 4.55
CA ALA A 103 10.93 -21.69 3.56
C ALA A 103 12.21 -22.23 4.21
N LYS A 104 12.71 -21.58 5.26
CA LYS A 104 13.86 -22.06 6.05
C LYS A 104 13.59 -23.42 6.68
N GLU A 105 12.42 -23.64 7.26
CA GLU A 105 12.03 -24.94 7.85
C GLU A 105 11.96 -26.05 6.81
N LYS A 106 11.58 -25.74 5.58
CA LYS A 106 11.45 -26.69 4.47
C LYS A 106 12.70 -26.83 3.61
N GLY A 107 13.72 -25.99 3.81
CA GLY A 107 14.92 -25.98 2.99
C GLY A 107 14.65 -25.58 1.53
N ILE A 108 13.70 -24.67 1.31
CA ILE A 108 13.36 -24.14 -0.01
C ILE A 108 13.72 -22.65 -0.10
N ASP A 109 14.12 -22.21 -1.29
CA ASP A 109 14.35 -20.80 -1.56
C ASP A 109 13.06 -20.12 -2.00
N ILE A 110 12.82 -18.92 -1.49
CA ILE A 110 11.72 -18.08 -1.91
C ILE A 110 12.18 -16.64 -2.13
N PHE A 111 11.46 -15.94 -2.99
CA PHE A 111 11.58 -14.51 -3.20
C PHE A 111 10.57 -13.73 -2.36
N VAL A 112 11.04 -12.69 -1.68
CA VAL A 112 10.26 -11.63 -1.03
C VAL A 112 10.98 -10.30 -1.24
N GLN A 113 10.26 -9.19 -1.18
CA GLN A 113 10.84 -7.85 -1.23
C GLN A 113 11.62 -7.51 0.05
N GLY A 114 12.61 -6.62 -0.08
CA GLY A 114 13.33 -6.06 1.05
C GLY A 114 14.67 -6.74 1.35
N ASN A 115 15.14 -6.62 2.59
CA ASN A 115 16.41 -7.16 3.04
C ASN A 115 16.22 -8.43 3.86
N ILE A 116 16.53 -9.58 3.25
CA ILE A 116 16.34 -10.90 3.86
C ILE A 116 17.29 -11.12 5.05
N GLU A 117 18.54 -10.66 4.97
CA GLU A 117 19.54 -10.83 6.04
C GLU A 117 19.13 -10.14 7.33
N LYS A 118 18.51 -8.94 7.19
CA LYS A 118 18.01 -8.14 8.32
C LYS A 118 16.57 -8.50 8.71
N ASN A 119 15.94 -9.44 8.02
CA ASN A 119 14.51 -9.76 8.16
C ASN A 119 13.58 -8.53 7.99
N ASP A 120 14.03 -7.55 7.20
CA ASP A 120 13.29 -6.35 6.84
C ASP A 120 12.61 -6.55 5.48
N VAL A 121 11.64 -7.46 5.46
CA VAL A 121 10.97 -7.97 4.25
C VAL A 121 9.50 -7.63 4.21
N TYR A 122 8.95 -7.57 3.00
CA TYR A 122 7.54 -7.30 2.74
C TYR A 122 7.10 -7.95 1.42
N ILE A 123 5.80 -7.95 1.14
CA ILE A 123 5.20 -8.32 -0.14
C ILE A 123 4.46 -7.15 -0.76
N THR A 124 4.32 -7.18 -2.08
CA THR A 124 3.63 -6.18 -2.89
C THR A 124 2.12 -6.25 -2.66
N SER A 125 1.45 -5.10 -2.72
CA SER A 125 0.01 -4.99 -2.54
C SER A 125 -0.77 -5.61 -3.69
N GLY A 126 -1.80 -6.38 -3.41
CA GLY A 126 -2.76 -6.89 -4.39
C GLY A 126 -2.13 -7.56 -5.61
N ALA A 127 -2.68 -7.28 -6.78
CA ALA A 127 -2.18 -7.67 -8.11
C ALA A 127 -1.47 -6.49 -8.79
N MET A 128 -0.54 -5.85 -8.07
CA MET A 128 0.18 -4.67 -8.52
C MET A 128 1.66 -4.99 -8.74
N ILE A 129 2.32 -4.19 -9.58
CA ILE A 129 3.79 -4.20 -9.67
C ILE A 129 4.40 -3.45 -8.47
N PRO A 130 5.65 -3.74 -8.08
CA PRO A 130 6.32 -3.05 -6.97
C PRO A 130 6.41 -1.53 -7.20
N PHE A 131 6.36 -0.76 -6.13
CA PHE A 131 6.54 0.70 -6.18
C PHE A 131 7.94 1.15 -6.60
N SER A 132 8.90 0.23 -6.63
CA SER A 132 10.26 0.46 -7.16
C SER A 132 10.35 0.37 -8.68
N GLU A 133 9.28 -0.03 -9.37
CA GLU A 133 9.23 0.03 -10.84
C GLU A 133 9.40 1.48 -11.30
N ASN A 134 10.44 1.72 -12.08
CA ASN A 134 10.85 3.06 -12.53
C ASN A 134 10.11 3.58 -13.77
N ASP A 135 9.16 2.81 -14.28
CA ASP A 135 8.29 3.20 -15.38
C ASP A 135 6.87 3.43 -14.83
N PHE A 136 6.50 4.70 -14.67
CA PHE A 136 5.20 5.07 -14.15
C PHE A 136 4.04 4.72 -15.11
N LEU A 137 4.33 4.62 -16.41
CA LEU A 137 3.33 4.19 -17.40
C LEU A 137 2.97 2.72 -17.21
N LYS A 138 3.97 1.86 -16.94
CA LYS A 138 3.71 0.45 -16.56
C LYS A 138 2.87 0.34 -15.31
N GLN A 139 3.08 1.21 -14.31
CA GLN A 139 2.22 1.24 -13.11
C GLN A 139 0.77 1.55 -13.48
N ILE A 140 0.53 2.51 -14.37
CA ILE A 140 -0.81 2.86 -14.87
C ILE A 140 -1.41 1.70 -15.67
N GLU A 141 -0.64 1.08 -16.57
CA GLU A 141 -1.10 -0.03 -17.40
C GLU A 141 -1.48 -1.25 -16.56
N ASN A 142 -0.64 -1.63 -15.62
CA ASN A 142 -0.95 -2.70 -14.68
C ASN A 142 -2.22 -2.42 -13.87
N ALA A 143 -2.38 -1.20 -13.36
CA ALA A 143 -3.58 -0.82 -12.63
C ALA A 143 -4.83 -0.86 -13.53
N ALA A 144 -4.74 -0.36 -14.77
CA ALA A 144 -5.81 -0.39 -15.74
C ALA A 144 -6.24 -1.83 -16.09
N GLU A 145 -5.29 -2.75 -16.14
CA GLU A 145 -5.54 -4.15 -16.46
C GLU A 145 -6.25 -4.89 -15.30
N PHE A 146 -5.86 -4.61 -14.05
CA PHE A 146 -6.28 -5.43 -12.92
C PHE A 146 -7.28 -4.78 -11.95
N GLN A 147 -7.36 -3.44 -11.84
CA GLN A 147 -8.26 -2.79 -10.88
C GLN A 147 -9.73 -3.19 -11.04
N GLY A 148 -10.18 -3.49 -12.26
CA GLY A 148 -11.56 -3.92 -12.52
C GLY A 148 -11.98 -5.20 -11.81
N TYR A 149 -11.04 -6.03 -11.38
CA TYR A 149 -11.32 -7.22 -10.57
C TYR A 149 -11.60 -6.88 -9.11
N ALA A 150 -11.12 -5.75 -8.60
CA ALA A 150 -11.22 -5.39 -7.19
C ALA A 150 -12.56 -4.71 -6.88
N THR A 151 -13.64 -5.49 -6.82
CA THR A 151 -15.01 -5.01 -6.60
C THR A 151 -15.25 -4.34 -5.26
N SER A 152 -14.36 -4.55 -4.27
CA SER A 152 -14.39 -3.87 -2.96
C SER A 152 -13.37 -2.73 -2.86
N GLY A 153 -12.36 -2.69 -3.73
CA GLY A 153 -11.42 -1.58 -3.81
C GLY A 153 -10.01 -1.97 -4.24
N SER A 154 -9.41 -1.06 -4.96
CA SER A 154 -8.00 -1.03 -5.32
C SER A 154 -7.59 0.41 -5.56
N ILE A 155 -6.35 0.77 -5.25
CA ILE A 155 -5.82 2.11 -5.45
C ILE A 155 -4.50 2.02 -6.19
N LEU A 156 -4.37 2.75 -7.30
CA LEU A 156 -3.07 3.03 -7.90
C LEU A 156 -2.38 4.12 -7.06
N HIS A 157 -1.35 3.74 -6.33
CA HIS A 157 -0.51 4.67 -5.59
C HIS A 157 0.69 5.07 -6.44
N GLN A 158 0.77 6.34 -6.80
CA GLN A 158 1.93 6.93 -7.42
C GLN A 158 2.56 7.95 -6.49
N PHE A 159 3.87 7.88 -6.36
CA PHE A 159 4.64 8.78 -5.50
C PHE A 159 5.27 9.86 -6.37
N ILE A 160 5.31 11.07 -5.87
CA ILE A 160 5.89 12.22 -6.60
C ILE A 160 7.06 12.80 -5.81
N GLU A 161 8.09 13.22 -6.55
CA GLU A 161 9.29 13.79 -5.95
C GLU A 161 9.12 15.27 -5.63
N GLU A 162 8.31 15.98 -6.41
CA GLU A 162 8.19 17.43 -6.38
C GLU A 162 6.72 17.90 -6.41
N LYS A 163 6.49 19.19 -6.30
CA LYS A 163 5.20 19.79 -6.65
C LYS A 163 5.09 19.84 -8.17
N LEU A 164 4.23 18.98 -8.72
CA LEU A 164 4.02 18.91 -10.18
C LEU A 164 3.56 20.26 -10.74
N THR A 165 4.03 20.56 -11.97
CA THR A 165 3.51 21.72 -12.70
C THR A 165 2.05 21.53 -13.07
N PRO A 166 1.26 22.60 -13.25
CA PRO A 166 -0.13 22.49 -13.69
C PRO A 166 -0.29 21.72 -14.99
N GLU A 167 0.64 21.89 -15.93
CA GLU A 167 0.68 21.21 -17.22
C GLU A 167 0.87 19.71 -17.05
N ALA A 168 1.88 19.29 -16.28
CA ALA A 168 2.17 17.89 -15.99
C ALA A 168 0.96 17.25 -15.25
N LEU A 169 0.43 17.90 -14.22
CA LEU A 169 -0.73 17.40 -13.50
C LEU A 169 -1.95 17.24 -14.42
N SER A 170 -2.22 18.23 -15.29
CA SER A 170 -3.31 18.14 -16.28
C SER A 170 -3.12 16.98 -17.26
N LYS A 171 -1.88 16.80 -17.81
CA LYS A 171 -1.55 15.69 -18.70
C LYS A 171 -1.75 14.35 -18.00
N HIS A 172 -1.25 14.21 -16.78
CA HIS A 172 -1.37 13.00 -15.98
C HIS A 172 -2.83 12.62 -15.71
N VAL A 173 -3.65 13.56 -15.22
CA VAL A 173 -5.08 13.32 -14.95
C VAL A 173 -5.81 12.91 -16.22
N LYS A 174 -5.55 13.58 -17.36
CA LYS A 174 -6.14 13.20 -18.64
C LYS A 174 -5.72 11.80 -19.11
N ALA A 175 -4.47 11.40 -18.85
CA ALA A 175 -3.98 10.06 -19.17
C ALA A 175 -4.70 8.98 -18.33
N LEU A 176 -4.89 9.23 -17.04
CA LEU A 176 -5.66 8.34 -16.17
C LEU A 176 -7.11 8.17 -16.63
N PHE A 177 -7.79 9.27 -17.02
CA PHE A 177 -9.17 9.20 -17.53
C PHE A 177 -9.32 8.47 -18.87
N LYS A 178 -8.25 8.30 -19.63
CA LYS A 178 -8.27 7.52 -20.88
C LYS A 178 -8.11 6.01 -20.64
N LYS A 179 -7.77 5.59 -19.44
CA LYS A 179 -7.59 4.19 -19.05
C LYS A 179 -8.71 3.81 -18.06
N PRO A 180 -9.05 2.54 -17.90
CA PRO A 180 -10.05 2.08 -16.93
C PRO A 180 -9.50 2.10 -15.49
N ILE A 181 -8.94 3.23 -15.07
CA ILE A 181 -8.46 3.45 -13.71
C ILE A 181 -9.64 3.85 -12.84
N ILE A 182 -9.94 3.04 -11.83
CA ILE A 182 -11.06 3.25 -10.92
C ILE A 182 -10.69 4.27 -9.85
N TYR A 183 -9.49 4.14 -9.29
CA TYR A 183 -9.01 5.03 -8.23
C TYR A 183 -7.49 5.13 -8.25
N SER A 184 -6.99 6.36 -8.17
CA SER A 184 -5.55 6.64 -8.10
C SER A 184 -5.24 7.75 -7.11
N THR A 185 -4.01 7.79 -6.63
CA THR A 185 -3.49 8.86 -5.77
C THR A 185 -2.10 9.27 -6.21
N LEU A 186 -1.83 10.58 -6.17
CA LEU A 186 -0.49 11.15 -6.22
C LEU A 186 -0.07 11.53 -4.81
N THR A 187 1.04 10.98 -4.34
CA THR A 187 1.47 11.13 -2.95
C THR A 187 2.87 11.75 -2.88
N PRO A 188 2.98 13.01 -2.46
CA PRO A 188 4.27 13.60 -2.15
C PRO A 188 4.78 13.15 -0.79
N THR A 189 6.10 13.23 -0.59
CA THR A 189 6.67 13.33 0.75
C THR A 189 6.52 14.76 1.23
N SER A 190 6.12 14.97 2.47
CA SER A 190 5.97 16.30 3.06
C SER A 190 6.69 16.39 4.40
N THR A 191 7.27 17.56 4.69
CA THR A 191 7.85 17.89 6.00
C THR A 191 7.11 19.07 6.58
N SER A 192 6.63 18.91 7.81
CA SER A 192 5.90 19.95 8.53
C SER A 192 6.67 20.39 9.77
N CYS A 193 6.77 21.71 9.96
CA CYS A 193 7.29 22.28 11.19
C CYS A 193 6.23 22.15 12.29
N MET A 194 6.59 21.48 13.37
CA MET A 194 5.69 21.26 14.49
C MET A 194 5.52 22.51 15.38
N SER A 195 6.41 23.49 15.23
CA SER A 195 6.36 24.76 15.98
C SER A 195 5.44 25.79 15.34
N CYS A 196 5.45 25.93 14.00
CA CYS A 196 4.66 26.99 13.32
C CYS A 196 3.67 26.49 12.27
N GLY A 197 3.58 25.16 12.06
CA GLY A 197 2.66 24.55 11.11
C GLY A 197 3.01 24.73 9.63
N THR A 198 4.16 25.28 9.28
CA THR A 198 4.61 25.39 7.89
C THR A 198 4.89 24.01 7.33
N SER A 199 4.30 23.67 6.18
CA SER A 199 4.51 22.42 5.47
C SER A 199 5.20 22.66 4.13
N LEU A 200 6.16 21.78 3.82
CA LEU A 200 6.93 21.73 2.60
C LEU A 200 6.69 20.37 1.93
N VAL A 201 6.72 20.33 0.62
CA VAL A 201 6.34 19.16 -0.16
C VAL A 201 7.42 18.84 -1.19
N GLY A 202 7.66 17.55 -1.42
CA GLY A 202 8.59 17.08 -2.44
C GLY A 202 10.04 17.08 -2.01
N ALA A 203 10.96 17.34 -2.97
CA ALA A 203 12.41 17.31 -2.75
C ALA A 203 12.85 18.23 -1.61
N ASP A 204 12.26 19.42 -1.54
CA ASP A 204 12.52 20.40 -0.46
C ASP A 204 12.26 19.86 0.94
N ALA A 205 11.43 18.79 1.05
CA ALA A 205 11.08 18.20 2.33
C ALA A 205 12.15 17.25 2.88
N LYS A 206 13.04 16.72 2.04
CA LYS A 206 14.05 15.71 2.46
C LYS A 206 15.27 16.32 3.14
N ASP A 207 15.72 17.48 2.65
CA ASP A 207 17.00 18.07 3.02
C ASP A 207 16.88 19.23 4.01
N ILE A 208 15.67 19.48 4.51
CA ILE A 208 15.41 20.54 5.46
C ILE A 208 15.85 20.11 6.86
N HIS A 209 16.74 20.90 7.43
CA HIS A 209 17.21 20.75 8.81
C HIS A 209 16.55 21.73 9.78
N VAL A 210 16.11 22.88 9.26
CA VAL A 210 15.41 23.92 10.02
C VAL A 210 14.25 24.48 9.21
N CYS A 211 13.18 24.89 9.88
CA CYS A 211 12.03 25.50 9.24
C CYS A 211 12.43 26.84 8.59
N PRO A 212 12.20 27.04 7.28
CA PRO A 212 12.56 28.29 6.60
C PRO A 212 11.75 29.50 7.07
N LYS A 213 10.62 29.27 7.77
CA LYS A 213 9.75 30.34 8.27
C LYS A 213 10.12 30.77 9.69
N CYS A 214 10.39 29.85 10.61
CA CYS A 214 10.58 30.16 12.02
C CYS A 214 11.94 29.72 12.60
N GLY A 215 12.78 29.02 11.82
CA GLY A 215 14.10 28.55 12.26
C GLY A 215 14.07 27.35 13.21
N SER A 216 12.89 26.79 13.52
CA SER A 216 12.80 25.61 14.39
C SER A 216 13.34 24.36 13.70
N ASP A 217 14.01 23.50 14.45
CA ASP A 217 14.48 22.16 14.04
C ASP A 217 13.46 21.05 14.34
N ASP A 218 12.34 21.37 14.99
CA ASP A 218 11.26 20.42 15.25
C ASP A 218 10.45 20.19 13.97
N LEU A 219 10.92 19.23 13.17
CA LEU A 219 10.41 18.89 11.86
C LEU A 219 9.90 17.45 11.83
N ALA A 220 8.68 17.24 11.30
CA ALA A 220 8.09 15.94 11.12
C ALA A 220 7.88 15.63 9.62
N THR A 221 8.40 14.49 9.17
CA THR A 221 8.24 14.01 7.79
C THR A 221 7.10 13.04 7.70
N PHE A 222 6.23 13.23 6.71
CA PHE A 222 5.04 12.42 6.45
C PHE A 222 5.07 11.87 5.04
N SER A 223 4.59 10.66 4.88
CA SER A 223 4.23 10.07 3.59
C SER A 223 3.19 8.98 3.78
N ARG A 224 2.69 8.45 2.67
CA ARG A 224 1.76 7.33 2.70
C ARG A 224 2.52 6.02 2.90
N VAL A 225 2.11 5.21 3.90
CA VAL A 225 2.69 3.86 4.06
C VAL A 225 2.33 3.03 2.83
N ILE A 226 1.06 2.81 2.61
CA ILE A 226 0.43 2.37 1.35
C ILE A 226 -1.00 2.94 1.34
N GLY A 227 -1.93 2.38 2.11
CA GLY A 227 -3.33 2.80 2.17
C GLY A 227 -3.60 4.07 3.00
N TYR A 228 -2.69 4.46 3.88
CA TYR A 228 -2.83 5.63 4.75
C TYR A 228 -1.53 6.42 4.92
N SER A 229 -1.65 7.70 5.22
CA SER A 229 -0.50 8.57 5.54
C SER A 229 -0.14 8.49 7.01
N LYS A 230 1.15 8.46 7.30
CA LYS A 230 1.69 8.43 8.66
C LYS A 230 3.01 9.18 8.73
N MET A 231 3.31 9.73 9.89
CA MET A 231 4.62 10.28 10.18
C MET A 231 5.70 9.20 9.99
N ILE A 232 6.70 9.49 9.19
CA ILE A 232 7.87 8.63 8.97
C ILE A 232 8.85 8.83 10.09
N SER A 233 9.26 10.10 10.29
CA SER A 233 10.23 10.50 11.30
C SER A 233 9.88 11.88 11.85
N ARG A 234 10.40 12.19 13.02
CA ARG A 234 10.41 13.52 13.59
C ARG A 234 11.81 13.81 14.10
N LYS A 235 12.40 14.92 13.68
CA LYS A 235 13.69 15.44 14.19
C LYS A 235 13.43 16.20 15.49
N GLY A 236 14.46 16.35 16.31
CA GLY A 236 14.35 17.02 17.60
C GLY A 236 13.68 16.17 18.70
N ILE A 237 13.39 14.89 18.43
CA ILE A 237 12.70 14.05 19.40
C ILE A 237 13.37 12.69 19.58
N LYS A 238 13.84 12.42 20.79
CA LYS A 238 14.27 11.11 21.28
C LYS A 238 13.43 10.77 22.50
N LEU A 239 12.91 9.56 22.57
CA LEU A 239 12.26 9.10 23.80
C LEU A 239 13.35 8.83 24.83
N THR A 240 13.37 9.61 25.88
CA THR A 240 14.25 9.46 27.04
C THR A 240 13.61 8.59 28.11
N ASP A 241 14.36 8.09 29.07
CA ASP A 241 13.86 7.22 30.14
C ASP A 241 12.76 7.86 30.98
N ASP A 242 12.67 9.20 31.01
CA ASP A 242 11.62 9.97 31.65
C ASP A 242 10.39 10.22 30.75
N GLY A 243 10.33 9.57 29.56
CA GLY A 243 9.21 9.64 28.63
C GLY A 243 9.22 10.86 27.70
N LYS A 244 10.30 11.61 27.64
CA LYS A 244 10.47 12.71 26.69
C LYS A 244 11.11 12.25 25.41
N TYR A 245 11.00 13.06 24.37
CA TYR A 245 11.58 12.81 23.06
C TYR A 245 12.69 13.82 22.76
N GLU A 246 13.87 13.31 22.39
CA GLU A 246 15.00 14.08 21.92
C GLU A 246 15.59 13.43 20.65
N GLY A 247 16.13 14.19 19.72
CA GLY A 247 16.73 13.70 18.47
C GLY A 247 15.70 13.24 17.45
N GLU A 248 16.06 12.28 16.60
CA GLU A 248 15.21 11.77 15.52
C GLU A 248 14.58 10.44 15.90
N TYR A 249 13.27 10.31 15.73
CA TYR A 249 12.51 9.08 15.94
C TYR A 249 11.83 8.62 14.65
N ASN A 250 11.94 7.33 14.36
CA ASN A 250 11.34 6.68 13.20
C ASN A 250 10.10 5.87 13.61
N PHE A 251 8.97 6.22 13.02
CA PHE A 251 7.66 5.62 13.34
C PHE A 251 7.29 4.44 12.47
N TRP A 252 8.02 4.20 11.37
CA TRP A 252 7.79 3.09 10.48
C TRP A 252 8.73 1.92 10.79
N SER A 253 8.27 0.69 10.51
CA SER A 253 9.17 -0.48 10.54
C SER A 253 10.28 -0.33 9.50
N ASN A 254 11.44 -0.95 9.76
CA ASN A 254 12.56 -0.92 8.83
C ASN A 254 12.18 -1.41 7.43
N ALA A 255 11.39 -2.50 7.33
CA ALA A 255 10.92 -3.02 6.06
C ALA A 255 10.11 -1.96 5.27
N ARG A 256 9.23 -1.19 5.92
CA ARG A 256 8.47 -0.13 5.26
C ARG A 256 9.28 1.12 4.98
N ARG A 257 10.30 1.39 5.76
CA ARG A 257 11.28 2.45 5.46
C ARG A 257 12.14 2.08 4.25
N TYR A 258 12.54 0.81 4.16
CA TYR A 258 13.25 0.30 2.99
C TYR A 258 12.38 0.41 1.73
N ASP A 259 11.14 -0.10 1.75
CA ASP A 259 10.17 0.05 0.67
C ASP A 259 10.02 1.54 0.25
N TRP A 260 9.80 2.43 1.21
CA TRP A 260 9.67 3.86 0.94
C TRP A 260 10.92 4.48 0.29
N ALA A 261 12.10 4.07 0.71
CA ALA A 261 13.36 4.61 0.20
C ALA A 261 13.62 4.26 -1.28
N ILE A 262 13.17 3.07 -1.72
CA ILE A 262 13.37 2.59 -3.10
C ILE A 262 12.19 2.88 -4.03
N ARG A 263 11.10 3.50 -3.56
CA ARG A 263 9.95 3.85 -4.40
C ARG A 263 10.37 4.80 -5.50
N TYR A 264 9.93 4.50 -6.71
CA TYR A 264 10.04 5.44 -7.81
C TYR A 264 9.14 6.66 -7.55
N ARG A 265 9.65 7.83 -7.81
CA ARG A 265 8.95 9.10 -7.62
C ARG A 265 8.89 9.85 -8.92
N VAL A 266 7.68 10.02 -9.40
CA VAL A 266 7.37 10.66 -10.68
C VAL A 266 7.62 12.16 -10.59
N THR A 267 8.25 12.73 -11.60
CA THR A 267 8.47 14.17 -11.76
C THR A 267 7.57 14.76 -12.83
N SER A 268 7.55 16.09 -12.94
CA SER A 268 6.86 16.79 -14.03
C SER A 268 7.47 16.45 -15.38
N GLU A 269 8.80 16.28 -15.44
CA GLU A 269 9.54 15.89 -16.65
C GLU A 269 9.10 14.50 -17.12
N ASP A 270 9.10 13.50 -16.23
CA ASP A 270 8.63 12.14 -16.56
C ASP A 270 7.22 12.15 -17.20
N ILE A 271 6.32 12.95 -16.62
CA ILE A 271 4.94 13.05 -17.14
C ILE A 271 4.88 13.78 -18.48
N LEU A 272 5.70 14.79 -18.68
CA LEU A 272 5.67 15.59 -19.90
C LEU A 272 6.36 14.88 -21.09
N GLU A 273 7.35 14.05 -20.82
CA GLU A 273 8.08 13.28 -21.83
C GLU A 273 7.40 11.95 -22.18
N GLY A 274 6.80 11.24 -21.23
CA GLY A 274 6.03 9.99 -21.42
C GLY A 274 4.59 10.27 -21.86
#